data_dac7c564afdd4c5ca9a1107d374dc200
#
_entry.id   dac7c564afdd4c5ca9a1107d374dc200
#
_cell.length_a   1.000
_cell.length_b   1.000
_cell.length_c   1.000
_cell.angle_alpha   90.00
_cell.angle_beta   90.00
_cell.angle_gamma   90.00
#
_symmetry.space_group_name_H-M   'P 1'
#
loop_
_entity.id
_entity.type
_entity.pdbx_description
1 polymer ?
#
loop_
_entity_poly.entity_id
_entity_poly.type
_entity_poly.pdbx_seq_one_letter_code
_entity_poly.pdbx_strand_id
1 'polypeptide(L)'
;MSRTGKIKRRTVESDPIFANRLLARFINRSMRDGKKSVSQRMVYKALDMVKEKNLDPLVVFQSAVQNVAPRMEVRPRRVGGASYQVPSEVRGDRRISLSIRWLIQAARNRSNKQYHTFADKLAAELLDAYNNAGEAIRKRDLMHRNAEANKAFSHFRW
;
A
#
# COMPACT_ATOMS: atom_id res chain seq x y z
N MET A 1 13.97 -20.10 -14.60
CA MET A 1 12.53 -20.46 -14.69
C MET A 1 12.37 -21.88 -14.19
N SER A 2 11.28 -22.16 -13.43
CA SER A 2 11.02 -23.51 -12.94
C SER A 2 10.64 -24.44 -14.10
N ARG A 3 11.35 -25.55 -14.27
CA ARG A 3 11.02 -26.60 -15.25
C ARG A 3 9.83 -27.47 -14.83
N THR A 4 9.46 -27.43 -13.55
CA THR A 4 8.44 -28.29 -12.93
C THR A 4 7.02 -27.70 -12.91
N GLY A 5 6.74 -26.66 -13.71
CA GLY A 5 5.42 -26.07 -13.85
C GLY A 5 5.13 -24.90 -12.89
N LYS A 6 3.85 -24.63 -12.65
CA LYS A 6 3.41 -23.47 -11.84
C LYS A 6 3.67 -23.72 -10.34
N ILE A 7 4.50 -22.89 -9.73
CA ILE A 7 4.72 -22.92 -8.28
C ILE A 7 3.47 -22.37 -7.57
N LYS A 8 2.93 -23.13 -6.62
CA LYS A 8 1.84 -22.65 -5.74
C LYS A 8 2.34 -21.47 -4.92
N ARG A 9 1.67 -20.33 -5.00
CA ARG A 9 1.98 -19.17 -4.15
C ARG A 9 1.67 -19.52 -2.69
N ARG A 10 2.63 -19.28 -1.80
CA ARG A 10 2.39 -19.43 -0.36
C ARG A 10 1.35 -18.39 0.08
N THR A 11 0.34 -18.84 0.80
CA THR A 11 -0.62 -17.96 1.46
C THR A 11 -0.02 -17.47 2.77
N VAL A 12 -0.13 -16.16 3.03
CA VAL A 12 0.30 -15.60 4.31
C VAL A 12 -0.72 -16.01 5.36
N GLU A 13 -0.26 -16.55 6.49
CA GLU A 13 -1.09 -16.82 7.67
C GLU A 13 -1.66 -15.50 8.22
N SER A 14 -2.82 -15.59 8.87
CA SER A 14 -3.43 -14.43 9.53
C SER A 14 -2.59 -13.98 10.73
N ASP A 15 -2.70 -12.71 11.07
CA ASP A 15 -2.05 -12.17 12.27
C ASP A 15 -2.62 -12.82 13.54
N PRO A 16 -1.78 -13.21 14.54
CA PRO A 16 -2.26 -13.94 15.71
C PRO A 16 -3.17 -13.12 16.62
N ILE A 17 -2.99 -11.80 16.72
CA ILE A 17 -3.77 -10.94 17.63
C ILE A 17 -5.07 -10.48 16.94
N PHE A 18 -4.97 -9.97 15.72
CA PHE A 18 -6.12 -9.39 15.00
C PHE A 18 -6.77 -10.37 14.02
N ALA A 19 -6.28 -11.60 13.87
CA ALA A 19 -6.77 -12.63 12.94
C ALA A 19 -6.93 -12.12 11.48
N ASN A 20 -6.16 -11.08 11.08
CA ASN A 20 -6.30 -10.38 9.83
C ASN A 20 -5.12 -10.64 8.88
N ARG A 21 -5.41 -11.22 7.70
CA ARG A 21 -4.38 -11.50 6.67
C ARG A 21 -3.79 -10.25 6.03
N LEU A 22 -4.59 -9.18 5.90
CA LEU A 22 -4.13 -7.93 5.32
C LEU A 22 -3.09 -7.27 6.23
N LEU A 23 -3.32 -7.31 7.55
CA LEU A 23 -2.39 -6.83 8.55
C LEU A 23 -1.10 -7.65 8.55
N ALA A 24 -1.18 -8.98 8.47
CA ALA A 24 -0.02 -9.85 8.36
C ALA A 24 0.82 -9.53 7.09
N ARG A 25 0.17 -9.28 5.95
CA ARG A 25 0.86 -8.83 4.71
C ARG A 25 1.53 -7.47 4.91
N PHE A 26 0.89 -6.56 5.63
CA PHE A 26 1.44 -5.24 5.95
C PHE A 26 2.69 -5.36 6.83
N ILE A 27 2.65 -6.15 7.91
CA ILE A 27 3.78 -6.42 8.81
C ILE A 27 4.96 -7.01 8.02
N ASN A 28 4.70 -8.05 7.22
CA ASN A 28 5.74 -8.67 6.39
C ASN A 28 6.36 -7.68 5.38
N ARG A 29 5.59 -6.73 4.86
CA ARG A 29 6.11 -5.72 3.91
C ARG A 29 6.84 -4.58 4.59
N SER A 30 6.47 -4.22 5.82
CA SER A 30 7.15 -3.18 6.61
C SER A 30 8.47 -3.66 7.23
N MET A 31 8.67 -4.96 7.33
CA MET A 31 9.88 -5.60 7.85
C MET A 31 11.13 -5.20 7.05
N ARG A 32 12.25 -4.99 7.77
CA ARG A 32 13.60 -4.82 7.20
C ARG A 32 14.51 -5.90 7.78
N ASP A 33 15.46 -6.36 6.99
CA ASP A 33 16.54 -7.28 7.39
C ASP A 33 16.01 -8.55 8.09
N GLY A 34 14.82 -9.03 7.73
CA GLY A 34 14.21 -10.20 8.34
C GLY A 34 13.68 -10.01 9.77
N LYS A 35 13.75 -8.80 10.34
CA LYS A 35 13.35 -8.50 11.72
C LYS A 35 11.82 -8.40 11.88
N LYS A 36 11.12 -9.54 11.75
CA LYS A 36 9.66 -9.58 11.78
C LYS A 36 9.06 -9.15 13.12
N SER A 37 9.63 -9.61 14.22
CA SER A 37 9.13 -9.28 15.58
C SER A 37 9.19 -7.78 15.89
N VAL A 38 10.24 -7.10 15.43
CA VAL A 38 10.36 -5.63 15.55
C VAL A 38 9.29 -4.92 14.74
N SER A 39 9.11 -5.33 13.48
CA SER A 39 8.06 -4.77 12.62
C SER A 39 6.67 -4.96 13.21
N GLN A 40 6.38 -6.15 13.72
CA GLN A 40 5.11 -6.49 14.35
C GLN A 40 4.84 -5.61 15.57
N ARG A 41 5.82 -5.46 16.46
CA ARG A 41 5.72 -4.58 17.65
C ARG A 41 5.45 -3.13 17.26
N MET A 42 6.13 -2.61 16.24
CA MET A 42 5.93 -1.22 15.77
C MET A 42 4.54 -1.02 15.17
N VAL A 43 4.04 -1.98 14.40
CA VAL A 43 2.70 -1.91 13.82
C VAL A 43 1.63 -1.99 14.91
N TYR A 44 1.76 -2.88 15.90
CA TYR A 44 0.82 -2.96 17.01
C TYR A 44 0.81 -1.66 17.82
N LYS A 45 1.99 -1.11 18.15
CA LYS A 45 2.07 0.17 18.85
C LYS A 45 1.38 1.29 18.05
N ALA A 46 1.50 1.30 16.71
CA ALA A 46 0.78 2.27 15.88
C ALA A 46 -0.75 2.08 15.95
N LEU A 47 -1.22 0.84 15.96
CA LEU A 47 -2.65 0.53 16.10
C LEU A 47 -3.19 0.89 17.50
N ASP A 48 -2.40 0.69 18.55
CA ASP A 48 -2.75 1.10 19.93
C ASP A 48 -2.92 2.64 20.01
N MET A 49 -2.05 3.41 19.37
CA MET A 49 -2.18 4.87 19.28
C MET A 49 -3.46 5.32 18.53
N VAL A 50 -3.89 4.54 17.54
CA VAL A 50 -5.18 4.79 16.87
C VAL A 50 -6.35 4.50 17.80
N LYS A 51 -6.25 3.45 18.62
CA LYS A 51 -7.25 3.09 19.65
C LYS A 51 -7.38 4.16 20.73
N GLU A 52 -6.29 4.80 21.14
CA GLU A 52 -6.30 5.92 22.08
C GLU A 52 -7.16 7.11 21.60
N LYS A 53 -7.37 7.21 20.28
CA LYS A 53 -8.27 8.22 19.67
C LYS A 53 -9.74 7.77 19.57
N ASN A 54 -10.13 6.74 20.31
CA ASN A 54 -11.49 6.17 20.30
C ASN A 54 -11.95 5.64 18.92
N LEU A 55 -11.01 5.21 18.08
CA LEU A 55 -11.29 4.62 16.78
C LEU A 55 -10.95 3.13 16.79
N ASP A 56 -11.73 2.32 16.06
CA ASP A 56 -11.39 0.90 15.86
C ASP A 56 -10.15 0.80 14.96
N PRO A 57 -9.01 0.25 15.47
CA PRO A 57 -7.78 0.19 14.73
C PRO A 57 -7.87 -0.61 13.43
N LEU A 58 -8.68 -1.69 13.42
CA LEU A 58 -8.84 -2.52 12.21
C LEU A 58 -9.65 -1.80 11.15
N VAL A 59 -10.72 -1.12 11.53
CA VAL A 59 -11.55 -0.35 10.60
C VAL A 59 -10.72 0.78 9.97
N VAL A 60 -9.98 1.53 10.79
CA VAL A 60 -9.08 2.60 10.30
C VAL A 60 -8.04 2.04 9.34
N PHE A 61 -7.38 0.93 9.70
CA PHE A 61 -6.37 0.30 8.85
C PHE A 61 -6.95 -0.18 7.53
N GLN A 62 -8.08 -0.88 7.53
CA GLN A 62 -8.72 -1.37 6.32
C GLN A 62 -9.19 -0.24 5.42
N SER A 63 -9.83 0.77 5.98
CA SER A 63 -10.28 1.97 5.26
C SER A 63 -9.09 2.74 4.68
N ALA A 64 -8.01 2.92 5.43
CA ALA A 64 -6.78 3.57 4.94
C ALA A 64 -6.18 2.82 3.73
N VAL A 65 -6.08 1.48 3.81
CA VAL A 65 -5.60 0.66 2.69
C VAL A 65 -6.53 0.78 1.48
N GLN A 66 -7.84 0.82 1.70
CA GLN A 66 -8.84 0.93 0.65
C GLN A 66 -8.84 2.31 -0.02
N ASN A 67 -8.72 3.38 0.77
CA ASN A 67 -8.63 4.76 0.29
C ASN A 67 -7.37 4.99 -0.55
N VAL A 68 -6.24 4.43 -0.16
CA VAL A 68 -4.96 4.53 -0.89
C VAL A 68 -4.93 3.64 -2.15
N ALA A 69 -5.86 2.68 -2.30
CA ALA A 69 -5.85 1.72 -3.39
C ALA A 69 -6.14 2.36 -4.76
N PRO A 70 -5.17 2.37 -5.71
CA PRO A 70 -5.39 2.96 -7.02
C PRO A 70 -6.32 2.10 -7.88
N ARG A 71 -7.17 2.74 -8.67
CA ARG A 71 -8.06 2.08 -9.64
C ARG A 71 -7.37 1.86 -10.98
N MET A 72 -6.57 2.85 -11.41
CA MET A 72 -5.90 2.88 -12.70
C MET A 72 -4.39 3.06 -12.51
N GLU A 73 -3.60 2.47 -13.39
CA GLU A 73 -2.17 2.69 -13.51
C GLU A 73 -1.77 2.88 -14.97
N VAL A 74 -0.61 3.47 -15.20
CA VAL A 74 -0.05 3.62 -16.55
C VAL A 74 1.03 2.56 -16.74
N ARG A 75 0.99 1.85 -17.86
CA ARG A 75 1.99 0.85 -18.25
C ARG A 75 2.60 1.19 -19.60
N PRO A 76 3.93 1.11 -19.71
CA PRO A 76 4.57 1.29 -21.01
C PRO A 76 4.22 0.12 -21.94
N ARG A 77 3.79 0.45 -23.16
CA ARG A 77 3.56 -0.48 -24.26
C ARG A 77 4.35 -0.03 -25.49
N ARG A 78 4.97 -0.98 -26.16
CA ARG A 78 5.73 -0.72 -27.38
C ARG A 78 4.86 -1.02 -28.60
N VAL A 79 4.62 0.00 -29.43
CA VAL A 79 3.82 -0.12 -30.65
C VAL A 79 4.58 0.53 -31.78
N GLY A 80 4.90 -0.22 -32.84
CA GLY A 80 5.61 0.31 -34.02
C GLY A 80 6.97 0.93 -33.70
N GLY A 81 7.68 0.46 -32.64
CA GLY A 81 8.98 1.00 -32.23
C GLY A 81 8.92 2.14 -31.21
N ALA A 82 7.78 2.83 -31.06
CA ALA A 82 7.56 3.87 -30.04
C ALA A 82 7.00 3.28 -28.75
N SER A 83 7.35 3.90 -27.60
CA SER A 83 6.84 3.49 -26.27
C SER A 83 5.74 4.44 -25.82
N TYR A 84 4.52 3.92 -25.67
CA TYR A 84 3.36 4.66 -25.20
C TYR A 84 3.01 4.28 -23.76
N GLN A 85 2.56 5.26 -23.00
CA GLN A 85 2.08 5.07 -21.63
C GLN A 85 0.58 4.76 -21.67
N VAL A 86 0.22 3.48 -21.58
CA VAL A 86 -1.16 3.02 -21.74
C VAL A 86 -1.84 2.88 -20.38
N PRO A 87 -2.98 3.57 -20.14
CA PRO A 87 -3.73 3.41 -18.90
C PRO A 87 -4.40 2.04 -18.82
N SER A 88 -4.27 1.38 -17.71
CA SER A 88 -4.86 0.06 -17.45
C SER A 88 -5.41 -0.02 -16.03
N GLU A 89 -6.46 -0.84 -15.85
CA GLU A 89 -6.97 -1.13 -14.50
C GLU A 89 -5.98 -1.92 -13.67
N VAL A 90 -5.91 -1.60 -12.38
CA VAL A 90 -5.07 -2.32 -11.43
C VAL A 90 -5.83 -3.53 -10.88
N ARG A 91 -5.29 -4.74 -11.04
CA ARG A 91 -5.88 -5.97 -10.47
C ARG A 91 -5.89 -5.93 -8.94
N GLY A 92 -6.88 -6.57 -8.30
CA GLY A 92 -7.11 -6.48 -6.86
C GLY A 92 -5.89 -6.76 -5.98
N ASP A 93 -5.13 -7.84 -6.24
CA ASP A 93 -3.90 -8.14 -5.50
C ASP A 93 -2.82 -7.07 -5.65
N ARG A 94 -2.70 -6.48 -6.83
CA ARG A 94 -1.76 -5.40 -7.10
C ARG A 94 -2.20 -4.10 -6.43
N ARG A 95 -3.50 -3.82 -6.40
CA ARG A 95 -4.07 -2.66 -5.68
C ARG A 95 -3.64 -2.68 -4.22
N ILE A 96 -3.88 -3.80 -3.54
CA ILE A 96 -3.50 -4.00 -2.14
C ILE A 96 -1.98 -3.87 -1.95
N SER A 97 -1.19 -4.47 -2.85
CA SER A 97 0.28 -4.41 -2.78
C SER A 97 0.81 -2.98 -2.93
N LEU A 98 0.22 -2.18 -3.81
CA LEU A 98 0.57 -0.77 -4.01
C LEU A 98 0.19 0.08 -2.80
N SER A 99 -1.03 -0.10 -2.27
CA SER A 99 -1.50 0.62 -1.08
C SER A 99 -0.59 0.40 0.12
N ILE A 100 -0.26 -0.86 0.43
CA ILE A 100 0.65 -1.20 1.53
C ILE A 100 2.02 -0.54 1.33
N ARG A 101 2.57 -0.61 0.11
CA ARG A 101 3.86 0.00 -0.22
C ARG A 101 3.87 1.51 -0.01
N TRP A 102 2.82 2.18 -0.48
CA TRP A 102 2.73 3.64 -0.39
C TRP A 102 2.52 4.12 1.03
N LEU A 103 1.67 3.45 1.81
CA LEU A 103 1.50 3.73 3.25
C LEU A 103 2.82 3.60 4.01
N ILE A 104 3.56 2.51 3.81
CA ILE A 104 4.86 2.30 4.46
C ILE A 104 5.87 3.36 4.03
N GLN A 105 5.92 3.68 2.73
CA GLN A 105 6.85 4.68 2.22
C GLN A 105 6.50 6.07 2.70
N ALA A 106 5.24 6.45 2.69
CA ALA A 106 4.76 7.74 3.20
C ALA A 106 5.06 7.88 4.70
N ALA A 107 4.76 6.84 5.50
CA ALA A 107 5.12 6.84 6.91
C ALA A 107 6.64 7.02 7.14
N ARG A 108 7.48 6.34 6.36
CA ARG A 108 8.95 6.48 6.47
C ARG A 108 9.45 7.87 6.12
N ASN A 109 8.81 8.55 5.17
CA ASN A 109 9.19 9.89 4.72
C ASN A 109 8.79 11.01 5.68
N ARG A 110 7.91 10.73 6.67
CA ARG A 110 7.53 11.74 7.67
C ARG A 110 8.73 12.23 8.47
N SER A 111 8.68 13.52 8.81
CA SER A 111 9.76 14.21 9.53
C SER A 111 10.05 13.58 10.90
N ASN A 112 11.34 13.39 11.21
CA ASN A 112 11.78 12.96 12.53
C ASN A 112 11.61 14.04 13.61
N LYS A 113 11.44 15.30 13.22
CA LYS A 113 11.21 16.40 14.17
C LYS A 113 9.85 16.31 14.87
N GLN A 114 8.84 15.82 14.15
CA GLN A 114 7.46 15.69 14.67
C GLN A 114 7.17 14.28 15.21
N TYR A 115 7.79 13.27 14.63
CA TYR A 115 7.54 11.87 14.93
C TYR A 115 8.85 11.15 15.21
N HIS A 116 9.07 10.74 16.44
CA HIS A 116 10.35 10.15 16.85
C HIS A 116 10.48 8.67 16.48
N THR A 117 9.36 7.92 16.51
CA THR A 117 9.35 6.50 16.19
C THR A 117 8.63 6.19 14.89
N PHE A 118 8.93 5.03 14.30
CA PHE A 118 8.19 4.57 13.12
C PHE A 118 6.71 4.31 13.45
N ALA A 119 6.40 3.92 14.68
CA ALA A 119 5.03 3.72 15.13
C ALA A 119 4.21 5.02 15.08
N ASP A 120 4.79 6.13 15.58
CA ASP A 120 4.15 7.46 15.56
C ASP A 120 3.87 7.91 14.13
N LYS A 121 4.89 7.74 13.24
CA LYS A 121 4.77 8.06 11.81
C LYS A 121 3.69 7.26 11.12
N LEU A 122 3.62 5.97 11.43
CA LEU A 122 2.64 5.06 10.85
C LEU A 122 1.22 5.38 11.34
N ALA A 123 1.03 5.61 12.64
CA ALA A 123 -0.26 5.99 13.20
C ALA A 123 -0.80 7.27 12.56
N ALA A 124 0.05 8.29 12.44
CA ALA A 124 -0.31 9.54 11.80
C ALA A 124 -0.68 9.35 10.31
N GLU A 125 0.08 8.53 9.55
CA GLU A 125 -0.22 8.27 8.14
C GLU A 125 -1.51 7.46 7.95
N LEU A 126 -1.80 6.50 8.84
CA LEU A 126 -3.03 5.73 8.81
C LEU A 126 -4.26 6.62 9.06
N LEU A 127 -4.17 7.54 10.01
CA LEU A 127 -5.26 8.50 10.30
C LEU A 127 -5.47 9.48 9.16
N ASP A 128 -4.39 10.01 8.58
CA ASP A 128 -4.48 10.89 7.41
C ASP A 128 -5.09 10.15 6.21
N ALA A 129 -4.64 8.93 5.94
CA ALA A 129 -5.18 8.11 4.86
C ALA A 129 -6.65 7.69 5.09
N TYR A 130 -7.06 7.49 6.34
CA TYR A 130 -8.44 7.27 6.71
C TYR A 130 -9.32 8.48 6.33
N ASN A 131 -8.82 9.69 6.58
CA ASN A 131 -9.46 10.96 6.24
C ASN A 131 -9.23 11.39 4.77
N ASN A 132 -8.77 10.50 3.90
CA ASN A 132 -8.42 10.80 2.50
C ASN A 132 -7.38 11.93 2.36
N ALA A 133 -6.44 12.03 3.28
CA ALA A 133 -5.33 12.97 3.28
C ALA A 133 -3.97 12.22 3.31
N GLY A 134 -2.87 12.97 3.37
CA GLY A 134 -1.53 12.39 3.50
C GLY A 134 -0.82 12.12 2.17
N GLU A 135 0.47 11.72 2.30
CA GLU A 135 1.34 11.52 1.13
C GLU A 135 0.96 10.27 0.34
N ALA A 136 0.46 9.23 1.00
CA ALA A 136 0.00 8.02 0.33
C ALA A 136 -1.18 8.30 -0.62
N ILE A 137 -2.13 9.12 -0.19
CA ILE A 137 -3.26 9.58 -0.99
C ILE A 137 -2.79 10.44 -2.18
N ARG A 138 -1.84 11.36 -1.95
CA ARG A 138 -1.25 12.18 -3.03
C ARG A 138 -0.64 11.30 -4.12
N LYS A 139 0.01 10.18 -3.76
CA LYS A 139 0.56 9.22 -4.73
C LYS A 139 -0.53 8.51 -5.53
N ARG A 140 -1.63 8.12 -4.89
CA ARG A 140 -2.81 7.58 -5.59
C ARG A 140 -3.35 8.58 -6.61
N ASP A 141 -3.56 9.81 -6.18
CA ASP A 141 -4.16 10.84 -7.02
C ASP A 141 -3.23 11.24 -8.18
N LEU A 142 -1.91 11.27 -7.95
CA LEU A 142 -0.92 11.47 -9.01
C LEU A 142 -0.99 10.34 -10.04
N MET A 143 -1.10 9.08 -9.59
CA MET A 143 -1.23 7.93 -10.50
C MET A 143 -2.52 8.01 -11.33
N HIS A 144 -3.65 8.37 -10.70
CA HIS A 144 -4.92 8.56 -11.41
C HIS A 144 -4.83 9.70 -12.42
N ARG A 145 -4.24 10.84 -12.04
CA ARG A 145 -4.03 12.00 -12.94
C ARG A 145 -3.17 11.63 -14.13
N ASN A 146 -2.09 10.88 -13.91
CA ASN A 146 -1.24 10.38 -14.98
C ASN A 146 -2.00 9.44 -15.93
N ALA A 147 -2.86 8.57 -15.39
CA ALA A 147 -3.68 7.68 -16.20
C ALA A 147 -4.72 8.45 -17.04
N GLU A 148 -5.30 9.50 -16.47
CA GLU A 148 -6.25 10.37 -17.15
C GLU A 148 -5.59 11.19 -18.28
N ALA A 149 -4.42 11.77 -18.03
CA ALA A 149 -3.64 12.50 -19.04
C ALA A 149 -3.26 11.62 -20.24
N ASN A 150 -3.07 10.31 -20.02
CA ASN A 150 -2.75 9.35 -21.06
C ASN A 150 -3.98 8.62 -21.63
N LYS A 151 -5.20 9.07 -21.34
CA LYS A 151 -6.45 8.42 -21.74
C LYS A 151 -6.57 8.23 -23.27
N ALA A 152 -5.99 9.12 -24.07
CA ALA A 152 -5.97 9.03 -25.51
C ALA A 152 -5.32 7.73 -26.04
N PHE A 153 -4.38 7.14 -25.27
CA PHE A 153 -3.69 5.89 -25.64
C PHE A 153 -4.39 4.62 -25.13
N SER A 154 -5.60 4.73 -24.59
CA SER A 154 -6.35 3.59 -24.05
C SER A 154 -6.68 2.50 -25.10
N HIS A 155 -6.77 2.87 -26.38
CA HIS A 155 -7.02 1.95 -27.49
C HIS A 155 -5.84 0.98 -27.75
N PHE A 156 -4.64 1.25 -27.22
CA PHE A 156 -3.49 0.32 -27.26
C PHE A 156 -3.53 -0.72 -26.11
N ARG A 157 -4.67 -0.87 -25.45
CA ARG A 157 -4.90 -1.85 -24.39
C ARG A 157 -5.40 -3.17 -24.99
N TRP A 158 -4.50 -4.06 -25.35
CA TRP A 158 -4.77 -5.44 -25.70
C TRP A 158 -4.01 -6.43 -24.82
#